data_02c488fe3d38dd84f8bcba1965379ace
#
_entry.id   02c488fe3d38dd84f8bcba1965379ace
#
_cell.length_a   1.000
_cell.length_b   1.000
_cell.length_c   1.000
_cell.angle_alpha   90.00
_cell.angle_beta   90.00
_cell.angle_gamma   90.00
#
_symmetry.space_group_name_H-M   'P 1'
#
loop_
_entity.id
_entity.type
_entity.pdbx_description
1 polymer ?
#
loop_
_entity_poly.entity_id
_entity_poly.type
_entity_poly.pdbx_seq_one_letter_code
_entity_poly.pdbx_strand_id
1 'polypeptide(L)'
;SSPAAAELMEKEIRINEVCFAPVKTPMASGWMDKLTDEGMQKLMESYPLGLGEVEDAANLICFLLSQDSKWINGQIITADGGHAVRKV
;
A
#
# COMPACT_ATOMS: atom_id res chain seq x y z
N SER A 1 -10.39 13.27 1.86
CA SER A 1 -11.45 12.28 2.12
C SER A 1 -12.36 12.14 0.91
N SER A 2 -13.04 11.02 0.80
CA SER A 2 -13.92 10.70 -0.32
C SER A 2 -15.33 11.22 -0.09
N PRO A 3 -15.99 11.85 -1.10
CA PRO A 3 -17.42 12.19 -0.98
C PRO A 3 -18.29 10.96 -0.73
N ALA A 4 -17.95 9.80 -1.30
CA ALA A 4 -18.67 8.55 -1.07
C ALA A 4 -18.61 8.12 0.40
N ALA A 5 -17.47 8.34 1.07
CA ALA A 5 -17.33 8.03 2.49
C ALA A 5 -18.27 8.88 3.34
N ALA A 6 -18.43 10.16 3.02
CA ALA A 6 -19.35 11.04 3.73
C ALA A 6 -20.81 10.62 3.57
N GLU A 7 -21.23 10.24 2.36
CA GLU A 7 -22.57 9.75 2.10
C GLU A 7 -22.87 8.44 2.84
N LEU A 8 -21.94 7.50 2.79
CA LEU A 8 -22.14 6.17 3.36
C LEU A 8 -22.02 6.14 4.88
N MET A 9 -21.39 7.18 5.47
CA MET A 9 -21.30 7.28 6.91
C MET A 9 -22.69 7.33 7.58
N GLU A 10 -23.65 7.98 6.95
CA GLU A 10 -25.02 8.03 7.43
C GLU A 10 -25.67 6.63 7.51
N LYS A 11 -25.13 5.69 6.73
CA LYS A 11 -25.57 4.28 6.70
C LYS A 11 -24.68 3.37 7.55
N GLU A 12 -23.76 3.97 8.33
CA GLU A 12 -22.79 3.22 9.15
C GLU A 12 -21.85 2.34 8.32
N ILE A 13 -21.56 2.78 7.08
CA ILE A 13 -20.62 2.09 6.19
C ILE A 13 -19.36 2.93 6.09
N ARG A 14 -18.22 2.29 6.28
CA ARG A 14 -16.91 2.93 6.16
C ARG A 14 -16.31 2.64 4.78
N ILE A 15 -15.66 3.65 4.20
CA ILE A 15 -14.91 3.51 2.97
C ILE A 15 -13.54 4.14 3.16
N ASN A 16 -12.51 3.36 2.90
CA ASN A 16 -11.13 3.82 2.88
C ASN A 16 -10.48 3.36 1.57
N GLU A 17 -9.51 4.13 1.11
CA GLU A 17 -8.73 3.78 -0.07
C GLU A 17 -7.32 3.38 0.37
N VAL A 18 -6.75 2.40 -0.34
CA VAL A 18 -5.38 1.98 -0.09
C VAL A 18 -4.58 2.07 -1.38
N CYS A 19 -3.45 2.75 -1.31
CA CYS A 19 -2.50 2.84 -2.41
C CYS A 19 -1.28 2.01 -2.05
N PHE A 20 -0.95 1.01 -2.87
CA PHE A 20 0.22 0.18 -2.67
C PHE A 20 1.30 0.52 -3.68
N ALA A 21 2.55 0.50 -3.24
CA ALA A 21 3.69 0.41 -4.13
C ALA A 21 3.78 -1.04 -4.66
N PRO A 22 4.62 -1.29 -5.67
CA PRO A 22 4.80 -2.66 -6.17
C PRO A 22 5.18 -3.62 -5.04
N VAL A 23 4.48 -4.76 -4.98
CA VAL A 23 4.79 -5.85 -4.08
C VAL A 23 5.36 -7.02 -4.88
N LYS A 24 6.10 -7.89 -4.22
CA LYS A 24 6.66 -9.08 -4.87
C LYS A 24 5.56 -10.08 -5.15
N THR A 25 5.12 -10.10 -6.40
CA THR A 25 4.17 -11.06 -6.94
C THR A 25 4.83 -11.81 -8.10
N PRO A 26 4.30 -12.94 -8.55
CA PRO A 26 4.84 -13.61 -9.74
C PRO A 26 4.92 -12.69 -10.96
N MET A 27 3.95 -11.80 -11.13
CA MET A 27 3.95 -10.83 -12.23
C MET A 27 5.06 -9.79 -12.07
N ALA A 28 5.26 -9.25 -10.88
CA ALA A 28 6.31 -8.28 -10.60
C ALA A 28 7.70 -8.91 -10.70
N SER A 29 7.87 -10.16 -10.24
CA SER A 29 9.14 -10.88 -10.35
C SER A 29 9.63 -11.00 -11.78
N GLY A 30 8.72 -11.12 -12.74
CA GLY A 30 9.08 -11.24 -14.15
C GLY A 30 9.84 -10.05 -14.69
N TRP A 31 9.47 -8.81 -14.33
CA TRP A 31 10.21 -7.63 -14.78
C TRP A 31 11.41 -7.33 -13.88
N MET A 32 11.35 -7.68 -12.60
CA MET A 32 12.47 -7.50 -11.68
C MET A 32 13.67 -8.35 -12.08
N ASP A 33 13.45 -9.56 -12.56
CA ASP A 33 14.51 -10.45 -13.01
C ASP A 33 15.26 -9.93 -14.24
N LYS A 34 14.66 -8.98 -14.95
CA LYS A 34 15.29 -8.35 -16.13
C LYS A 34 16.14 -7.14 -15.78
N LEU A 35 16.14 -6.71 -14.53
CA LEU A 35 16.94 -5.57 -14.12
C LEU A 35 18.42 -5.95 -14.02
N THR A 36 19.28 -4.97 -14.36
CA THR A 36 20.70 -5.09 -14.07
C THR A 36 20.93 -4.97 -12.57
N ASP A 37 22.13 -5.35 -12.12
CA ASP A 37 22.50 -5.18 -10.70
C ASP A 37 22.38 -3.72 -10.26
N GLU A 38 22.81 -2.79 -11.12
CA GLU A 38 22.69 -1.35 -10.85
C GLU A 38 21.21 -0.92 -10.78
N GLY A 39 20.40 -1.41 -11.71
CA GLY A 39 18.95 -1.11 -11.71
C GLY A 39 18.24 -1.66 -10.48
N MET A 40 18.60 -2.86 -10.05
CA MET A 40 18.07 -3.46 -8.82
C MET A 40 18.48 -2.65 -7.60
N GLN A 41 19.74 -2.20 -7.52
CA GLN A 41 20.21 -1.38 -6.42
C GLN A 41 19.44 -0.08 -6.32
N LYS A 42 19.23 0.61 -7.44
CA LYS A 42 18.43 1.84 -7.47
C LYS A 42 16.99 1.62 -7.04
N LEU A 43 16.39 0.52 -7.47
CA LEU A 43 15.05 0.15 -7.06
C LEU A 43 14.98 -0.05 -5.55
N MET A 44 15.90 -0.80 -4.98
CA MET A 44 15.92 -1.06 -3.53
C MET A 44 16.16 0.20 -2.71
N GLU A 45 17.02 1.11 -3.21
CA GLU A 45 17.28 2.40 -2.53
C GLU A 45 16.05 3.29 -2.49
N SER A 46 15.14 3.15 -3.46
CA SER A 46 13.92 3.96 -3.50
C SER A 46 12.83 3.47 -2.53
N TYR A 47 13.01 2.32 -1.88
CA TYR A 47 12.08 1.76 -0.90
C TYR A 47 12.79 1.51 0.43
N PRO A 48 12.83 2.51 1.35
CA PRO A 48 13.59 2.40 2.61
C PRO A 48 13.26 1.17 3.45
N LEU A 49 12.03 0.67 3.44
CA LEU A 49 11.63 -0.53 4.18
C LEU A 49 11.66 -1.80 3.31
N GLY A 50 12.24 -1.70 2.12
CA GLY A 50 12.28 -2.80 1.17
C GLY A 50 11.02 -2.88 0.31
N LEU A 51 11.03 -3.82 -0.63
CA LEU A 51 9.85 -4.10 -1.45
C LEU A 51 8.82 -4.86 -0.63
N GLY A 52 7.53 -4.54 -0.86
CA GLY A 52 6.44 -5.19 -0.14
C GLY A 52 6.26 -6.65 -0.53
N GLU A 53 5.82 -7.43 0.42
CA GLU A 53 5.36 -8.80 0.20
C GLU A 53 3.84 -8.81 0.10
N VAL A 54 3.27 -9.87 -0.46
CA VAL A 54 1.81 -10.02 -0.55
C VAL A 54 1.15 -9.94 0.81
N GLU A 55 1.79 -10.49 1.84
CA GLU A 55 1.31 -10.45 3.22
C GLU A 55 1.18 -9.04 3.76
N ASP A 56 2.06 -8.12 3.35
CA ASP A 56 1.99 -6.73 3.79
C ASP A 56 0.70 -6.07 3.32
N ALA A 57 0.30 -6.32 2.06
CA ALA A 57 -0.96 -5.83 1.53
C ALA A 57 -2.15 -6.49 2.21
N ALA A 58 -2.11 -7.81 2.36
CA ALA A 58 -3.19 -8.58 2.99
C ALA A 58 -3.41 -8.17 4.44
N ASN A 59 -2.35 -7.95 5.21
CA ASN A 59 -2.45 -7.55 6.61
C ASN A 59 -3.13 -6.19 6.75
N LEU A 60 -2.81 -5.23 5.90
CA LEU A 60 -3.44 -3.92 5.94
C LEU A 60 -4.93 -4.00 5.58
N ILE A 61 -5.26 -4.74 4.53
CA ILE A 61 -6.65 -4.91 4.10
C ILE A 61 -7.46 -5.60 5.20
N CYS A 62 -6.95 -6.68 5.78
CA CYS A 62 -7.61 -7.38 6.88
C CYS A 62 -7.84 -6.47 8.09
N PHE A 63 -6.85 -5.65 8.43
CA PHE A 63 -7.00 -4.67 9.51
C PHE A 63 -8.15 -3.70 9.22
N LEU A 64 -8.20 -3.15 8.00
CA LEU A 64 -9.23 -2.17 7.62
C LEU A 64 -10.62 -2.78 7.54
N LEU A 65 -10.73 -4.08 7.30
CA LEU A 65 -12.01 -4.81 7.31
C LEU A 65 -12.45 -5.23 8.72
N SER A 66 -11.57 -5.11 9.70
CA SER A 66 -11.84 -5.54 11.06
C SER A 66 -12.43 -4.43 11.94
N GLN A 67 -12.94 -4.82 13.10
CA GLN A 67 -13.42 -3.87 14.10
C GLN A 67 -12.28 -3.04 14.71
N ASP A 68 -11.03 -3.49 14.60
CA ASP A 68 -9.89 -2.76 15.10
C ASP A 68 -9.69 -1.42 14.38
N SER A 69 -10.22 -1.28 13.17
CA SER A 69 -10.17 -0.04 12.39
C SER A 69 -11.49 0.75 12.39
N LYS A 70 -12.40 0.45 13.30
CA LYS A 70 -13.75 1.04 13.30
C LYS A 70 -13.80 2.56 13.35
N TRP A 71 -12.73 3.21 13.83
CA TRP A 71 -12.62 4.66 13.92
C TRP A 71 -12.04 5.30 12.66
N ILE A 72 -11.62 4.49 11.68
CA ILE A 72 -10.98 4.96 10.43
C ILE A 72 -12.02 5.00 9.31
N ASN A 73 -12.26 6.18 8.74
CA ASN A 73 -13.20 6.35 7.65
C ASN A 73 -12.78 7.49 6.72
N GLY A 74 -12.96 7.33 5.44
CA GLY A 74 -12.70 8.36 4.45
C GLY A 74 -11.23 8.64 4.22
N GLN A 75 -10.34 7.76 4.60
CA GLN A 75 -8.90 7.96 4.52
C GLN A 75 -8.30 7.32 3.27
N ILE A 76 -7.22 7.93 2.80
CA ILE A 76 -6.36 7.36 1.75
C ILE A 76 -5.07 6.95 2.45
N ILE A 77 -4.80 5.65 2.49
CA ILE A 77 -3.64 5.09 3.19
C ILE A 77 -2.64 4.61 2.16
N THR A 78 -1.42 5.13 2.24
CA THR A 78 -0.34 4.73 1.33
C THR A 78 0.58 3.76 2.05
N ALA A 79 0.68 2.54 1.51
CA ALA A 79 1.55 1.50 2.02
C ALA A 79 2.63 1.23 0.96
N ASP A 80 3.76 1.91 1.07
CA ASP A 80 4.79 1.96 0.03
C ASP A 80 6.22 1.76 0.57
N GLY A 81 6.37 1.26 1.80
CA GLY A 81 7.68 1.04 2.38
C GLY A 81 8.52 2.32 2.55
N GLY A 82 7.85 3.47 2.63
CA GLY A 82 8.52 4.76 2.80
C GLY A 82 8.93 5.45 1.50
N HIS A 83 8.55 4.90 0.34
CA HIS A 83 8.95 5.46 -0.97
C HIS A 83 8.60 6.94 -1.10
N ALA A 84 7.38 7.34 -0.75
CA ALA A 84 6.90 8.71 -0.92
C ALA A 84 7.58 9.73 0.02
N VAL A 85 8.10 9.28 1.15
CA VAL A 85 8.72 10.16 2.16
C VAL A 85 10.25 10.05 2.21
N ARG A 86 10.84 9.25 1.32
CA ARG A 86 12.29 9.09 1.28
C ARG A 86 12.99 10.40 0.93
N LYS A 87 14.21 10.57 1.46
CA LYS A 87 15.09 11.67 1.02
C LYS A 87 15.79 11.24 -0.26
N VAL A 88 15.76 12.08 -1.27
CA VAL A 88 16.40 11.86 -2.56
C VAL A 88 17.65 12.69 -2.68
#